data_822c2f352b4101920550d27047050fad
#
_entry.id   822c2f352b4101920550d27047050fad
#
_cell.length_a   1.000
_cell.length_b   1.000
_cell.length_c   1.000
_cell.angle_alpha   90.00
_cell.angle_beta   90.00
_cell.angle_gamma   90.00
#
_symmetry.space_group_name_H-M   'P 1'
#
loop_
_entity.id
_entity.type
_entity.pdbx_description
1 polymer ?
#
loop_
_entity_poly.entity_id
_entity_poly.type
_entity_poly.pdbx_seq_one_letter_code
_entity_poly.pdbx_strand_id
1 'polypeptide(L)'
;MLSALAIANYRSLRQLTAPLGRLTVVTGANGSGKSSVYRAMRLLADIANGGVIRSLVREGGLSSTLWAGPERFSAAMLRGDVPVQGTTRSEPVALKLGFAGAEAEDFGYAIDIGLPPPIPSTAFSHDPQIKHEAIWSGPLLRPSTQLVDRKGAALRLRDGKGWQAVGRPIPAFASMMTEHADPRDAPEMLTLREQMRSWRFYDHFRSDADAPARQPQLGTYTPVLANDGTDLAAALQTIREIGDGEALDSAVDDAFPGAGIEIRVNGDRFETLMHQHGLLRPLTAAELSDGTLRYLLWIAALLTPRPPALLVLNEPETSLHPDLLPALGRLIAQAARQSQVIVVSTPPG
;
A
#
# COMPACT_ATOMS: atom_id res chain seq x y z
N MET A 1 6.81 7.38 -11.01
CA MET A 1 7.21 6.07 -10.44
C MET A 1 8.05 6.31 -9.19
N LEU A 2 7.95 5.44 -8.17
CA LEU A 2 8.81 5.51 -6.99
C LEU A 2 10.16 4.83 -7.28
N SER A 3 11.27 5.44 -6.89
CA SER A 3 12.63 4.89 -7.04
C SER A 3 13.19 4.30 -5.75
N ALA A 4 12.73 4.76 -4.60
CA ALA A 4 13.19 4.28 -3.31
C ALA A 4 12.11 4.44 -2.23
N LEU A 5 12.13 3.54 -1.26
CA LEU A 5 11.34 3.60 -0.02
C LEU A 5 12.29 3.77 1.15
N ALA A 6 12.00 4.71 2.04
CA ALA A 6 12.75 4.93 3.27
C ALA A 6 11.85 4.79 4.50
N ILE A 7 12.28 3.99 5.47
CA ILE A 7 11.58 3.72 6.73
C ILE A 7 12.59 3.83 7.86
N ALA A 8 12.25 4.55 8.92
CA ALA A 8 13.07 4.55 10.13
C ALA A 8 12.19 4.49 11.39
N ASN A 9 12.65 3.69 12.34
CA ASN A 9 12.03 3.50 13.65
C ASN A 9 10.59 2.96 13.63
N TYR A 10 10.31 2.05 12.69
CA TYR A 10 8.98 1.45 12.58
C TYR A 10 9.02 -0.06 12.90
N ARG A 11 8.36 -0.46 13.98
CA ARG A 11 8.24 -1.86 14.42
C ARG A 11 9.61 -2.57 14.49
N SER A 12 9.83 -3.59 13.65
CA SER A 12 11.10 -4.32 13.52
C SER A 12 12.13 -3.63 12.62
N LEU A 13 11.76 -2.52 11.98
CA LEU A 13 12.63 -1.79 11.06
C LEU A 13 13.23 -0.57 11.75
N ARG A 14 14.50 -0.65 12.13
CA ARG A 14 15.22 0.48 12.68
C ARG A 14 15.54 1.51 11.62
N GLN A 15 16.09 1.07 10.50
CA GLN A 15 16.39 1.89 9.34
C GLN A 15 16.45 1.01 8.10
N LEU A 16 15.68 1.37 7.09
CA LEU A 16 15.64 0.73 5.79
C LEU A 16 15.60 1.79 4.72
N THR A 17 16.45 1.67 3.71
CA THR A 17 16.32 2.35 2.43
C THR A 17 16.40 1.29 1.35
N ALA A 18 15.28 1.07 0.65
CA ALA A 18 15.16 0.04 -0.36
C ALA A 18 14.96 0.67 -1.74
N PRO A 19 15.76 0.31 -2.74
CA PRO A 19 15.49 0.71 -4.12
C PRO A 19 14.23 0.02 -4.62
N LEU A 20 13.44 0.72 -5.43
CA LEU A 20 12.21 0.22 -6.04
C LEU A 20 12.31 0.26 -7.56
N GLY A 21 11.98 -0.85 -8.20
CA GLY A 21 11.79 -0.97 -9.65
C GLY A 21 10.32 -1.02 -10.05
N ARG A 22 10.06 -1.28 -11.32
CA ARG A 22 8.68 -1.51 -11.81
C ARG A 22 8.02 -2.70 -11.12
N LEU A 23 8.79 -3.77 -10.93
CA LEU A 23 8.43 -4.93 -10.12
C LEU A 23 9.51 -5.11 -9.05
N THR A 24 9.11 -5.09 -7.81
CA THR A 24 9.99 -5.33 -6.66
C THR A 24 9.41 -6.45 -5.82
N VAL A 25 10.24 -7.45 -5.51
CA VAL A 25 9.85 -8.54 -4.61
C VAL A 25 10.63 -8.41 -3.31
N VAL A 26 9.91 -8.28 -2.20
CA VAL A 26 10.46 -8.19 -0.85
C VAL A 26 10.32 -9.56 -0.20
N THR A 27 11.45 -10.23 -0.01
CA THR A 27 11.50 -11.56 0.60
C THR A 27 12.33 -11.57 1.87
N GLY A 28 12.17 -12.59 2.69
CA GLY A 28 12.95 -12.77 3.91
C GLY A 28 12.31 -13.78 4.85
N ALA A 29 13.05 -14.23 5.87
CA ALA A 29 12.53 -15.14 6.89
C ALA A 29 11.35 -14.54 7.68
N ASN A 30 10.59 -15.40 8.36
CA ASN A 30 9.54 -14.94 9.27
C ASN A 30 10.15 -14.04 10.36
N GLY A 31 9.48 -12.92 10.66
CA GLY A 31 9.98 -11.94 11.62
C GLY A 31 11.04 -10.96 11.09
N SER A 32 11.49 -11.07 9.83
CA SER A 32 12.51 -10.18 9.24
C SER A 32 12.04 -8.74 8.98
N GLY A 33 10.75 -8.45 9.13
CA GLY A 33 10.20 -7.10 8.90
C GLY A 33 9.45 -6.92 7.60
N LYS A 34 9.24 -7.96 6.79
CA LYS A 34 8.47 -7.91 5.54
C LYS A 34 7.09 -7.25 5.72
N SER A 35 6.32 -7.73 6.67
CA SER A 35 4.99 -7.16 6.97
C SER A 35 5.07 -5.72 7.48
N SER A 36 6.19 -5.31 8.08
CA SER A 36 6.42 -3.92 8.47
C SER A 36 6.64 -3.02 7.25
N VAL A 37 7.28 -3.52 6.18
CA VAL A 37 7.41 -2.79 4.91
C VAL A 37 6.03 -2.55 4.30
N TYR A 38 5.20 -3.59 4.18
CA TYR A 38 3.82 -3.49 3.68
C TYR A 38 3.00 -2.45 4.46
N ARG A 39 3.02 -2.54 5.80
CA ARG A 39 2.28 -1.63 6.68
C ARG A 39 2.79 -0.19 6.58
N ALA A 40 4.10 0.03 6.49
CA ALA A 40 4.68 1.35 6.30
C ALA A 40 4.21 2.02 5.01
N MET A 41 4.15 1.26 3.91
CA MET A 41 3.62 1.75 2.64
C MET A 41 2.12 2.07 2.73
N ARG A 42 1.34 1.22 3.41
CA ARG A 42 -0.08 1.47 3.65
C ARG A 42 -0.29 2.73 4.51
N LEU A 43 0.55 2.93 5.53
CA LEU A 43 0.51 4.13 6.35
C LEU A 43 0.81 5.40 5.53
N LEU A 44 1.75 5.34 4.58
CA LEU A 44 1.98 6.43 3.62
C LEU A 44 0.74 6.74 2.79
N ALA A 45 0.04 5.73 2.28
CA ALA A 45 -1.23 5.94 1.55
C ALA A 45 -2.33 6.55 2.44
N ASP A 46 -2.40 6.15 3.70
CA ASP A 46 -3.37 6.67 4.67
C ASP A 46 -3.16 8.16 4.96
N ILE A 47 -1.93 8.67 4.83
CA ILE A 47 -1.62 10.10 4.97
C ILE A 47 -2.41 10.92 3.95
N ALA A 48 -2.42 10.49 2.69
CA ALA A 48 -3.16 11.18 1.61
C ALA A 48 -4.68 11.21 1.82
N ASN A 49 -5.19 10.31 2.67
CA ASN A 49 -6.60 10.22 3.06
C ASN A 49 -6.91 10.89 4.41
N GLY A 50 -5.93 11.55 5.04
CA GLY A 50 -6.08 12.17 6.36
C GLY A 50 -6.17 11.17 7.52
N GLY A 51 -5.78 9.91 7.28
CA GLY A 51 -5.98 8.80 8.21
C GLY A 51 -4.77 8.42 9.06
N VAL A 52 -3.63 9.10 8.95
CA VAL A 52 -2.37 8.66 9.55
C VAL A 52 -2.45 8.43 11.06
N ILE A 53 -3.02 9.36 11.80
CA ILE A 53 -3.17 9.24 13.26
C ILE A 53 -4.11 8.08 13.61
N ARG A 54 -5.25 7.99 12.89
CA ARG A 54 -6.21 6.87 13.07
C ARG A 54 -5.58 5.52 12.77
N SER A 55 -4.74 5.43 11.76
CA SER A 55 -4.03 4.19 11.40
C SER A 55 -3.02 3.81 12.48
N LEU A 56 -2.27 4.76 13.03
CA LEU A 56 -1.40 4.52 14.18
C LEU A 56 -2.17 4.07 15.42
N VAL A 57 -3.34 4.66 15.70
CA VAL A 57 -4.21 4.25 16.81
C VAL A 57 -4.68 2.80 16.64
N ARG A 58 -5.08 2.39 15.42
CA ARG A 58 -5.46 1.00 15.12
C ARG A 58 -4.30 0.01 15.34
N GLU A 59 -3.06 0.47 15.21
CA GLU A 59 -1.86 -0.33 15.46
C GLU A 59 -1.43 -0.33 16.95
N GLY A 60 -2.20 0.28 17.84
CA GLY A 60 -1.90 0.37 19.28
C GLY A 60 -1.23 1.67 19.71
N GLY A 61 -1.27 2.70 18.89
CA GLY A 61 -0.66 4.01 19.12
C GLY A 61 0.80 4.09 18.68
N LEU A 62 1.36 5.31 18.67
CA LEU A 62 2.73 5.55 18.21
C LEU A 62 3.76 4.74 18.99
N SER A 63 3.64 4.68 20.32
CA SER A 63 4.58 3.95 21.16
C SER A 63 4.68 2.46 20.81
N SER A 64 3.57 1.83 20.41
CA SER A 64 3.53 0.42 19.98
C SER A 64 4.07 0.20 18.56
N THR A 65 4.11 1.25 17.76
CA THR A 65 4.59 1.20 16.36
C THR A 65 6.05 1.59 16.22
N LEU A 66 6.63 2.25 17.22
CA LEU A 66 8.04 2.61 17.20
C LEU A 66 8.95 1.40 17.37
N TRP A 67 10.17 1.54 16.84
CA TRP A 67 11.25 0.57 17.04
C TRP A 67 11.43 0.25 18.52
N ALA A 68 11.26 -1.02 18.89
CA ALA A 68 11.34 -1.51 20.28
C ALA A 68 12.76 -1.89 20.73
N GLY A 69 13.72 -1.92 19.79
CA GLY A 69 15.10 -2.28 20.08
C GLY A 69 15.91 -1.15 20.71
N PRO A 70 17.19 -1.39 21.01
CA PRO A 70 18.09 -0.41 21.61
C PRO A 70 18.34 0.76 20.64
N GLU A 71 18.67 1.93 21.21
CA GLU A 71 19.06 3.10 20.43
C GLU A 71 20.36 2.83 19.64
N ARG A 72 21.31 2.10 20.24
CA ARG A 72 22.55 1.66 19.60
C ARG A 72 22.82 0.20 19.92
N PHE A 73 23.28 -0.54 18.93
CA PHE A 73 23.85 -1.88 19.14
C PHE A 73 25.33 -1.75 19.46
N SER A 74 25.76 -2.34 20.57
CA SER A 74 27.20 -2.51 20.83
C SER A 74 27.79 -3.60 19.89
N ALA A 75 29.10 -3.58 19.70
CA ALA A 75 29.76 -4.62 18.91
C ALA A 75 29.55 -6.02 19.52
N ALA A 76 29.47 -6.13 20.83
CA ALA A 76 29.21 -7.40 21.54
C ALA A 76 27.75 -7.89 21.31
N MET A 77 26.77 -6.99 21.31
CA MET A 77 25.37 -7.34 20.96
C MET A 77 25.27 -7.83 19.51
N LEU A 78 25.98 -7.18 18.58
CA LEU A 78 25.98 -7.56 17.16
C LEU A 78 26.64 -8.93 16.92
N ARG A 79 27.63 -9.29 17.74
CA ARG A 79 28.28 -10.61 17.69
C ARG A 79 27.51 -11.70 18.46
N GLY A 80 26.51 -11.31 19.25
CA GLY A 80 25.76 -12.24 20.11
C GLY A 80 26.49 -12.61 21.43
N ASP A 81 27.57 -11.93 21.76
CA ASP A 81 28.36 -12.17 22.98
C ASP A 81 27.58 -11.78 24.25
N VAL A 82 26.66 -10.83 24.13
CA VAL A 82 25.77 -10.39 25.20
C VAL A 82 24.34 -10.25 24.66
N PRO A 83 23.31 -10.47 25.51
CA PRO A 83 21.94 -10.29 25.10
C PRO A 83 21.67 -8.83 24.73
N VAL A 84 20.77 -8.62 23.76
CA VAL A 84 20.28 -7.28 23.43
C VAL A 84 19.47 -6.77 24.61
N GLN A 85 20.01 -5.77 25.34
CA GLN A 85 19.34 -5.12 26.45
C GLN A 85 18.94 -3.71 26.07
N GLY A 86 17.76 -3.28 26.54
CA GLY A 86 17.27 -1.92 26.35
C GLY A 86 18.21 -0.92 26.99
N THR A 87 18.72 0.02 26.20
CA THR A 87 19.39 1.22 26.72
C THR A 87 18.36 2.30 26.92
N THR A 88 18.52 3.11 27.98
CA THR A 88 17.72 4.32 28.16
C THR A 88 17.93 5.20 26.92
N ARG A 89 16.84 5.59 26.28
CA ARG A 89 16.91 6.47 25.10
C ARG A 89 17.29 7.88 25.54
N SER A 90 18.28 8.45 24.90
CA SER A 90 18.76 9.80 25.15
C SER A 90 18.01 10.84 24.30
N GLU A 91 17.46 10.40 23.17
CA GLU A 91 16.75 11.29 22.24
C GLU A 91 15.32 10.82 21.98
N PRO A 92 14.39 11.76 21.69
CA PRO A 92 13.03 11.42 21.27
C PRO A 92 13.07 10.61 19.97
N VAL A 93 12.39 9.45 19.94
CA VAL A 93 12.27 8.64 18.74
C VAL A 93 11.12 9.14 17.88
N ALA A 94 11.41 9.42 16.62
CA ALA A 94 10.42 9.74 15.61
C ALA A 94 10.28 8.58 14.63
N LEU A 95 9.04 8.25 14.23
CA LEU A 95 8.74 7.43 13.09
C LEU A 95 8.99 8.28 11.85
N LYS A 96 9.83 7.79 10.93
CA LYS A 96 10.08 8.47 9.67
C LYS A 96 9.75 7.55 8.51
N LEU A 97 8.94 8.06 7.60
CA LEU A 97 8.54 7.37 6.38
C LEU A 97 8.75 8.30 5.19
N GLY A 98 9.08 7.72 4.04
CA GLY A 98 9.19 8.50 2.82
C GLY A 98 9.48 7.63 1.62
N PHE A 99 9.33 8.24 0.46
CA PHE A 99 9.71 7.67 -0.83
C PHE A 99 10.25 8.76 -1.75
N ALA A 100 11.04 8.37 -2.72
CA ALA A 100 11.58 9.27 -3.74
C ALA A 100 10.95 8.98 -5.10
N GLY A 101 10.84 10.01 -5.96
CA GLY A 101 10.48 9.87 -7.36
C GLY A 101 11.63 9.26 -8.17
N ALA A 102 11.33 8.68 -9.34
CA ALA A 102 12.35 8.13 -10.22
C ALA A 102 12.94 9.19 -11.15
N GLU A 103 12.07 9.96 -11.77
CA GLU A 103 12.44 11.02 -12.73
C GLU A 103 12.19 12.41 -12.17
N ALA A 104 12.65 13.43 -12.86
CA ALA A 104 12.52 14.83 -12.41
C ALA A 104 11.05 15.27 -12.24
N GLU A 105 10.13 14.68 -12.98
CA GLU A 105 8.70 14.97 -12.94
C GLU A 105 7.97 14.16 -11.86
N ASP A 106 8.61 13.13 -11.31
CA ASP A 106 8.07 12.36 -10.20
C ASP A 106 8.33 13.07 -8.86
N PHE A 107 7.38 12.97 -7.95
CA PHE A 107 7.53 13.57 -6.63
C PHE A 107 7.99 12.59 -5.58
N GLY A 108 8.86 13.05 -4.68
CA GLY A 108 9.18 12.39 -3.44
C GLY A 108 8.41 13.03 -2.27
N TYR A 109 8.22 12.26 -1.22
CA TYR A 109 7.55 12.66 0.01
C TYR A 109 8.23 12.07 1.24
N ALA A 110 8.31 12.86 2.31
CA ALA A 110 8.79 12.41 3.60
C ALA A 110 7.94 12.99 4.73
N ILE A 111 7.78 12.20 5.80
CA ILE A 111 7.07 12.58 7.01
C ILE A 111 7.82 12.10 8.25
N ASP A 112 7.86 12.96 9.27
CA ASP A 112 8.34 12.65 10.62
C ASP A 112 7.18 12.77 11.61
N ILE A 113 6.90 11.69 12.36
CA ILE A 113 5.85 11.62 13.37
C ILE A 113 6.48 11.32 14.72
N GLY A 114 6.19 12.11 15.73
CA GLY A 114 6.72 11.95 17.07
C GLY A 114 5.70 12.30 18.14
N LEU A 115 6.07 12.11 19.39
CA LEU A 115 5.26 12.53 20.54
C LEU A 115 5.31 14.05 20.71
N PRO A 116 4.27 14.65 21.29
CA PRO A 116 4.30 16.07 21.68
C PRO A 116 5.39 16.35 22.70
N PRO A 117 5.86 17.59 22.83
CA PRO A 117 6.65 18.00 23.97
C PRO A 117 5.89 17.68 25.27
N PRO A 118 6.58 17.23 26.34
CA PRO A 118 5.91 16.94 27.60
C PRO A 118 5.32 18.23 28.19
N ILE A 119 3.99 18.28 28.23
CA ILE A 119 3.24 19.39 28.87
C ILE A 119 2.50 18.80 30.08
N PRO A 120 2.77 19.26 31.31
CA PRO A 120 2.24 18.63 32.50
C PRO A 120 0.72 18.60 32.62
N SER A 121 0.02 19.47 31.91
CA SER A 121 -1.44 19.64 32.03
C SER A 121 -2.26 18.94 30.94
N THR A 122 -1.65 18.19 30.02
CA THR A 122 -2.39 17.53 28.94
C THR A 122 -2.60 16.05 29.20
N ALA A 123 -3.83 15.56 28.92
CA ALA A 123 -4.13 14.13 28.86
C ALA A 123 -3.62 13.47 27.55
N PHE A 124 -3.20 14.27 26.56
CA PHE A 124 -2.81 13.81 25.21
C PHE A 124 -1.30 13.73 25.01
N SER A 125 -0.53 13.46 26.09
CA SER A 125 0.94 13.35 26.03
C SER A 125 1.46 12.21 25.14
N HIS A 126 0.61 11.25 24.79
CA HIS A 126 0.94 10.12 23.92
C HIS A 126 0.30 10.23 22.53
N ASP A 127 -0.40 11.33 22.24
CA ASP A 127 -1.04 11.53 20.93
C ASP A 127 0.02 11.91 19.88
N PRO A 128 0.09 11.18 18.75
CA PRO A 128 1.12 11.45 17.75
C PRO A 128 0.97 12.83 17.11
N GLN A 129 2.09 13.47 16.86
CA GLN A 129 2.15 14.74 16.13
C GLN A 129 3.04 14.62 14.90
N ILE A 130 2.61 15.22 13.81
CA ILE A 130 3.43 15.37 12.62
C ILE A 130 4.40 16.53 12.88
N LYS A 131 5.69 16.22 12.90
CA LYS A 131 6.77 17.17 13.18
C LYS A 131 7.29 17.84 11.94
N HIS A 132 7.40 17.08 10.86
CA HIS A 132 7.91 17.53 9.59
C HIS A 132 7.26 16.78 8.44
N GLU A 133 6.99 17.48 7.34
CA GLU A 133 6.64 16.92 6.04
C GLU A 133 7.37 17.68 4.94
N ALA A 134 7.78 16.97 3.89
CA ALA A 134 8.43 17.58 2.74
C ALA A 134 7.98 16.91 1.44
N ILE A 135 7.88 17.72 0.38
CA ILE A 135 7.71 17.25 -1.01
C ILE A 135 8.86 17.83 -1.83
N TRP A 136 9.40 17.01 -2.73
CA TRP A 136 10.45 17.42 -3.67
C TRP A 136 10.26 16.74 -5.02
N SER A 137 10.93 17.25 -6.05
CA SER A 137 10.96 16.61 -7.38
C SER A 137 12.19 15.71 -7.53
N GLY A 138 11.97 14.55 -8.17
CA GLY A 138 13.03 13.62 -8.51
C GLY A 138 13.54 12.73 -7.36
N PRO A 139 14.70 12.09 -7.56
CA PRO A 139 15.18 11.03 -6.69
C PRO A 139 15.82 11.52 -5.38
N LEU A 140 16.17 12.79 -5.27
CA LEU A 140 16.92 13.28 -4.12
C LEU A 140 16.31 14.56 -3.53
N LEU A 141 16.06 14.52 -2.22
CA LEU A 141 15.70 15.70 -1.45
C LEU A 141 16.93 16.61 -1.30
N ARG A 142 16.91 17.74 -1.98
CA ARG A 142 17.91 18.80 -1.89
C ARG A 142 17.24 20.16 -1.74
N PRO A 143 17.92 21.20 -1.24
CA PRO A 143 17.34 22.54 -1.18
C PRO A 143 16.84 23.05 -2.54
N SER A 144 17.47 22.63 -3.65
CA SER A 144 17.07 23.01 -5.02
C SER A 144 15.86 22.25 -5.55
N THR A 145 15.61 21.02 -5.09
CA THR A 145 14.50 20.17 -5.55
C THR A 145 13.28 20.22 -4.63
N GLN A 146 13.43 20.75 -3.42
CA GLN A 146 12.36 20.84 -2.44
C GLN A 146 11.30 21.85 -2.87
N LEU A 147 10.06 21.42 -2.93
CA LEU A 147 8.89 22.19 -3.37
C LEU A 147 8.01 22.63 -2.21
N VAL A 148 7.87 21.78 -1.21
CA VAL A 148 7.04 22.00 -0.03
C VAL A 148 7.82 21.62 1.22
N ASP A 149 7.75 22.45 2.25
CA ASP A 149 8.38 22.22 3.54
C ASP A 149 7.42 22.61 4.66
N ARG A 150 7.05 21.65 5.48
CA ARG A 150 6.25 21.86 6.68
C ARG A 150 7.07 21.53 7.92
N LYS A 151 7.10 22.44 8.86
CA LYS A 151 7.71 22.25 10.19
C LYS A 151 6.72 22.63 11.28
N GLY A 152 6.25 21.64 12.03
CA GLY A 152 5.17 21.85 12.99
C GLY A 152 3.91 22.42 12.33
N ALA A 153 3.46 23.61 12.75
CA ALA A 153 2.29 24.27 12.18
C ALA A 153 2.60 25.13 10.93
N ALA A 154 3.87 25.41 10.68
CA ALA A 154 4.28 26.31 9.59
C ALA A 154 4.49 25.55 8.28
N LEU A 155 3.82 26.01 7.22
CA LEU A 155 3.93 25.48 5.86
C LEU A 155 4.56 26.54 4.95
N ARG A 156 5.51 26.12 4.10
CA ARG A 156 6.14 26.95 3.08
C ARG A 156 6.06 26.25 1.73
N LEU A 157 5.73 27.01 0.71
CA LEU A 157 5.69 26.56 -0.68
C LEU A 157 6.82 27.22 -1.46
N ARG A 158 7.37 26.51 -2.44
CA ARG A 158 8.39 27.05 -3.33
C ARG A 158 7.73 28.00 -4.34
N ASP A 159 8.23 29.22 -4.41
CA ASP A 159 7.83 30.20 -5.41
C ASP A 159 9.08 30.68 -6.18
N GLY A 160 9.29 30.11 -7.35
CA GLY A 160 10.49 30.32 -8.12
C GLY A 160 11.76 30.01 -7.33
N LYS A 161 12.58 31.06 -7.02
CA LYS A 161 13.80 30.89 -6.22
C LYS A 161 13.60 31.10 -4.72
N GLY A 162 12.41 31.52 -4.31
CA GLY A 162 12.08 31.85 -2.92
C GLY A 162 11.18 30.82 -2.24
N TRP A 163 10.79 31.17 -1.02
CA TRP A 163 9.81 30.44 -0.23
C TRP A 163 8.69 31.38 0.20
N GLN A 164 7.46 30.99 -0.04
CA GLN A 164 6.27 31.68 0.42
C GLN A 164 5.69 30.94 1.63
N ALA A 165 5.50 31.65 2.74
CA ALA A 165 4.81 31.09 3.90
C ALA A 165 3.30 31.08 3.67
N VAL A 166 2.65 29.98 4.01
CA VAL A 166 1.19 29.86 4.01
C VAL A 166 0.67 30.44 5.32
N GLY A 167 -0.24 31.42 5.22
CA GLY A 167 -0.73 32.15 6.39
C GLY A 167 -1.60 31.35 7.35
N ARG A 168 -2.12 30.19 6.93
CA ARG A 168 -2.95 29.31 7.78
C ARG A 168 -2.07 28.23 8.44
N PRO A 169 -2.05 28.16 9.78
CA PRO A 169 -1.32 27.10 10.48
C PRO A 169 -1.99 25.74 10.27
N ILE A 170 -1.19 24.68 10.13
CA ILE A 170 -1.67 23.30 10.01
C ILE A 170 -1.69 22.65 11.40
N PRO A 171 -2.79 22.00 11.80
CA PRO A 171 -2.85 21.25 13.06
C PRO A 171 -1.79 20.15 13.13
N ALA A 172 -1.23 19.90 14.31
CA ALA A 172 -0.15 18.91 14.47
C ALA A 172 -0.60 17.46 14.17
N PHE A 173 -1.90 17.17 14.24
CA PHE A 173 -2.50 15.86 13.97
C PHE A 173 -2.97 15.68 12.52
N ALA A 174 -2.92 16.71 11.68
CA ALA A 174 -3.37 16.67 10.29
C ALA A 174 -2.19 16.81 9.34
N SER A 175 -2.21 16.09 8.21
CA SER A 175 -1.19 16.22 7.17
C SER A 175 -1.43 17.44 6.30
N MET A 176 -0.35 18.08 5.82
CA MET A 176 -0.42 19.12 4.82
C MET A 176 -1.15 18.65 3.55
N MET A 177 -1.08 17.35 3.24
CA MET A 177 -1.75 16.73 2.09
C MET A 177 -3.27 16.89 2.11
N THR A 178 -3.87 16.97 3.30
CA THR A 178 -5.34 17.13 3.46
C THR A 178 -5.73 18.55 3.78
N GLU A 179 -4.85 19.32 4.43
CA GLU A 179 -5.18 20.66 4.88
C GLU A 179 -4.92 21.76 3.83
N HIS A 180 -3.99 21.53 2.90
CA HIS A 180 -3.57 22.57 1.98
C HIS A 180 -3.36 22.13 0.52
N ALA A 181 -3.87 20.99 0.09
CA ALA A 181 -3.75 20.58 -1.32
C ALA A 181 -4.63 21.45 -2.23
N ASP A 182 -4.16 22.65 -2.51
CA ASP A 182 -4.82 23.64 -3.39
C ASP A 182 -4.28 23.53 -4.81
N PRO A 183 -5.13 23.46 -5.86
CA PRO A 183 -4.68 23.34 -7.25
C PRO A 183 -3.98 24.59 -7.80
N ARG A 184 -4.13 25.76 -7.16
CA ARG A 184 -3.52 27.01 -7.60
C ARG A 184 -2.19 27.25 -6.90
N ASP A 185 -2.17 27.04 -5.58
CA ASP A 185 -1.01 27.37 -4.75
C ASP A 185 -0.03 26.22 -4.61
N ALA A 186 -0.51 24.95 -4.68
CA ALA A 186 0.30 23.75 -4.49
C ALA A 186 -0.14 22.59 -5.41
N PRO A 187 -0.08 22.75 -6.74
CA PRO A 187 -0.51 21.71 -7.69
C PRO A 187 0.30 20.42 -7.55
N GLU A 188 1.56 20.49 -7.18
CA GLU A 188 2.40 19.31 -6.92
C GLU A 188 1.88 18.49 -5.74
N MET A 189 1.44 19.14 -4.68
CA MET A 189 0.86 18.50 -3.51
C MET A 189 -0.45 17.80 -3.87
N LEU A 190 -1.30 18.46 -4.67
CA LEU A 190 -2.55 17.85 -5.15
C LEU A 190 -2.26 16.64 -6.02
N THR A 191 -1.35 16.74 -6.98
CA THR A 191 -0.96 15.66 -7.88
C THR A 191 -0.45 14.46 -7.08
N LEU A 192 0.46 14.70 -6.14
CA LEU A 192 1.02 13.65 -5.29
C LEU A 192 -0.04 13.00 -4.40
N ARG A 193 -0.94 13.80 -3.81
CA ARG A 193 -2.07 13.29 -3.02
C ARG A 193 -2.96 12.34 -3.82
N GLU A 194 -3.36 12.72 -5.02
CA GLU A 194 -4.21 11.89 -5.88
C GLU A 194 -3.47 10.63 -6.34
N GLN A 195 -2.17 10.73 -6.61
CA GLN A 195 -1.33 9.57 -6.89
C GLN A 195 -1.31 8.59 -5.71
N MET A 196 -1.05 9.06 -4.48
CA MET A 196 -1.04 8.21 -3.28
C MET A 196 -2.40 7.61 -2.98
N ARG A 197 -3.50 8.34 -3.23
CA ARG A 197 -4.87 7.84 -3.10
C ARG A 197 -5.21 6.73 -4.10
N SER A 198 -4.56 6.74 -5.25
CA SER A 198 -4.74 5.69 -6.25
C SER A 198 -4.05 4.38 -5.88
N TRP A 199 -3.12 4.37 -4.92
CA TRP A 199 -2.41 3.16 -4.51
C TRP A 199 -3.37 2.09 -4.02
N ARG A 200 -3.11 0.83 -4.36
CA ARG A 200 -3.93 -0.31 -3.95
C ARG A 200 -3.07 -1.31 -3.18
N PHE A 201 -3.68 -1.79 -2.13
CA PHE A 201 -3.07 -2.73 -1.19
C PHE A 201 -3.95 -3.95 -1.09
N TYR A 202 -3.46 -5.06 -1.58
CA TYR A 202 -4.14 -6.34 -1.48
C TYR A 202 -3.36 -7.24 -0.53
N ASP A 203 -4.02 -7.63 0.55
CA ASP A 203 -3.46 -8.47 1.59
C ASP A 203 -4.13 -9.84 1.52
N HIS A 204 -5.08 -10.08 2.35
CA HIS A 204 -5.76 -11.36 2.45
C HIS A 204 -7.18 -11.23 1.92
N PHE A 205 -7.44 -11.80 0.74
CA PHE A 205 -8.81 -11.95 0.27
C PHE A 205 -9.54 -13.03 1.07
N ARG A 206 -10.72 -12.69 1.60
CA ARG A 206 -11.59 -13.68 2.22
C ARG A 206 -12.09 -14.66 1.17
N SER A 207 -11.97 -15.96 1.49
CA SER A 207 -12.45 -17.05 0.64
C SER A 207 -13.25 -18.10 1.43
N ASP A 208 -13.50 -17.86 2.72
CA ASP A 208 -14.36 -18.69 3.56
C ASP A 208 -15.81 -18.73 3.05
N ALA A 209 -16.64 -19.59 3.64
CA ALA A 209 -18.04 -19.80 3.21
C ALA A 209 -18.88 -18.51 3.21
N ASP A 210 -18.57 -17.57 4.11
CA ASP A 210 -19.26 -16.27 4.24
C ASP A 210 -18.56 -15.15 3.49
N ALA A 211 -17.54 -15.46 2.66
CA ALA A 211 -16.82 -14.45 1.89
C ALA A 211 -17.77 -13.69 0.94
N PRO A 212 -17.72 -12.36 0.91
CA PRO A 212 -18.58 -11.56 0.04
C PRO A 212 -18.48 -11.94 -1.44
N ALA A 213 -17.27 -12.30 -1.91
CA ALA A 213 -17.06 -12.72 -3.29
C ALA A 213 -17.81 -14.01 -3.69
N ARG A 214 -18.34 -14.79 -2.72
CA ARG A 214 -19.17 -15.98 -2.98
C ARG A 214 -20.63 -15.67 -3.21
N GLN A 215 -21.06 -14.46 -2.87
CA GLN A 215 -22.47 -14.05 -2.90
C GLN A 215 -22.77 -13.20 -4.13
N PRO A 216 -24.02 -13.23 -4.65
CA PRO A 216 -24.45 -12.27 -5.64
C PRO A 216 -24.30 -10.82 -5.14
N GLN A 217 -23.73 -9.95 -5.95
CA GLN A 217 -23.33 -8.59 -5.62
C GLN A 217 -24.12 -7.58 -6.44
N LEU A 218 -24.19 -6.33 -5.96
CA LEU A 218 -24.72 -5.24 -6.78
C LEU A 218 -23.77 -4.99 -7.96
N GLY A 219 -24.33 -4.95 -9.17
CA GLY A 219 -23.60 -4.71 -10.40
C GLY A 219 -23.41 -3.21 -10.66
N THR A 220 -22.20 -2.72 -10.50
CA THR A 220 -21.80 -1.37 -10.91
C THR A 220 -20.45 -1.45 -11.62
N TYR A 221 -20.16 -0.50 -12.51
CA TYR A 221 -18.81 -0.43 -13.07
C TYR A 221 -17.77 -0.33 -11.96
N THR A 222 -16.90 -1.33 -11.93
CA THR A 222 -15.83 -1.48 -10.92
C THR A 222 -14.48 -1.53 -11.64
N PRO A 223 -13.94 -0.36 -12.04
CA PRO A 223 -12.68 -0.30 -12.78
C PRO A 223 -11.46 -0.65 -11.93
N VAL A 224 -11.60 -0.74 -10.61
CA VAL A 224 -10.57 -1.17 -9.66
C VAL A 224 -11.24 -2.00 -8.58
N LEU A 225 -10.79 -3.24 -8.37
CA LEU A 225 -11.30 -4.14 -7.34
C LEU A 225 -11.16 -3.53 -5.94
N ALA A 226 -12.18 -3.66 -5.11
CA ALA A 226 -12.11 -3.30 -3.70
C ALA A 226 -11.03 -4.13 -2.96
N ASN A 227 -10.41 -3.55 -1.94
CA ASN A 227 -9.30 -4.20 -1.22
C ASN A 227 -9.70 -5.54 -0.56
N ASP A 228 -10.98 -5.71 -0.26
CA ASP A 228 -11.54 -6.94 0.34
C ASP A 228 -12.20 -7.88 -0.69
N GLY A 229 -12.23 -7.49 -1.96
CA GLY A 229 -12.80 -8.30 -3.05
C GLY A 229 -14.33 -8.41 -3.04
N THR A 230 -15.03 -7.53 -2.34
CA THR A 230 -16.51 -7.56 -2.22
C THR A 230 -17.25 -7.34 -3.53
N ASP A 231 -16.59 -6.84 -4.56
CA ASP A 231 -17.13 -6.47 -5.86
C ASP A 231 -16.56 -7.32 -7.02
N LEU A 232 -16.14 -8.56 -6.74
CA LEU A 232 -15.49 -9.45 -7.71
C LEU A 232 -16.27 -9.60 -9.02
N ALA A 233 -17.58 -9.93 -8.94
CA ALA A 233 -18.39 -10.16 -10.14
C ALA A 233 -18.48 -8.91 -11.01
N ALA A 234 -18.68 -7.74 -10.38
CA ALA A 234 -18.72 -6.45 -11.06
C ALA A 234 -17.36 -6.07 -11.66
N ALA A 235 -16.24 -6.35 -10.96
CA ALA A 235 -14.89 -6.10 -11.46
C ALA A 235 -14.58 -6.97 -12.70
N LEU A 236 -14.87 -8.28 -12.66
CA LEU A 236 -14.67 -9.18 -13.80
C LEU A 236 -15.50 -8.77 -15.01
N GLN A 237 -16.78 -8.39 -14.79
CA GLN A 237 -17.63 -7.87 -15.88
C GLN A 237 -17.09 -6.55 -16.43
N THR A 238 -16.60 -5.67 -15.59
CA THR A 238 -16.02 -4.38 -16.00
C THR A 238 -14.75 -4.59 -16.84
N ILE A 239 -13.88 -5.55 -16.47
CA ILE A 239 -12.72 -5.92 -17.28
C ILE A 239 -13.17 -6.40 -18.66
N ARG A 240 -14.22 -7.21 -18.74
CA ARG A 240 -14.75 -7.74 -20.02
C ARG A 240 -15.32 -6.66 -20.93
N GLU A 241 -16.01 -5.65 -20.36
CA GLU A 241 -16.70 -4.63 -21.14
C GLU A 241 -15.82 -3.44 -21.55
N ILE A 242 -14.96 -2.96 -20.65
CA ILE A 242 -14.16 -1.75 -20.88
C ILE A 242 -12.65 -1.96 -20.66
N GLY A 243 -12.23 -3.16 -20.27
CA GLY A 243 -10.84 -3.55 -20.11
C GLY A 243 -10.37 -4.48 -21.22
N ASP A 244 -9.49 -5.41 -20.85
CA ASP A 244 -8.94 -6.43 -21.74
C ASP A 244 -9.60 -7.79 -21.43
N GLY A 245 -10.71 -8.08 -22.11
CA GLY A 245 -11.45 -9.33 -21.97
C GLY A 245 -10.66 -10.55 -22.44
N GLU A 246 -9.80 -10.39 -23.47
CA GLU A 246 -8.96 -11.49 -23.97
C GLU A 246 -7.87 -11.85 -22.95
N ALA A 247 -7.28 -10.86 -22.31
CA ALA A 247 -6.34 -11.09 -21.20
C ALA A 247 -7.02 -11.77 -20.01
N LEU A 248 -8.28 -11.42 -19.71
CA LEU A 248 -9.06 -12.09 -18.68
C LEU A 248 -9.25 -13.58 -19.00
N ASP A 249 -9.73 -13.90 -20.20
CA ASP A 249 -9.97 -15.28 -20.61
C ASP A 249 -8.65 -16.07 -20.66
N SER A 250 -7.57 -15.47 -21.15
CA SER A 250 -6.24 -16.06 -21.17
C SER A 250 -5.69 -16.34 -19.76
N ALA A 251 -5.90 -15.43 -18.80
CA ALA A 251 -5.44 -15.61 -17.43
C ALA A 251 -6.21 -16.72 -16.70
N VAL A 252 -7.49 -16.88 -17.01
CA VAL A 252 -8.32 -17.97 -16.48
C VAL A 252 -7.86 -19.31 -17.06
N ASP A 253 -7.67 -19.40 -18.38
CA ASP A 253 -7.21 -20.61 -19.07
C ASP A 253 -5.79 -21.02 -18.63
N ASP A 254 -4.89 -20.06 -18.43
CA ASP A 254 -3.52 -20.31 -17.96
C ASP A 254 -3.47 -20.95 -16.55
N ALA A 255 -4.41 -20.58 -15.70
CA ALA A 255 -4.51 -21.14 -14.33
C ALA A 255 -5.36 -22.42 -14.28
N PHE A 256 -6.39 -22.49 -15.08
CA PHE A 256 -7.40 -23.55 -15.09
C PHE A 256 -7.68 -23.98 -16.52
N PRO A 257 -6.86 -24.83 -17.14
CA PRO A 257 -6.94 -25.19 -18.55
C PRO A 257 -8.34 -25.64 -18.99
N GLY A 258 -8.90 -24.98 -20.00
CA GLY A 258 -10.24 -25.22 -20.52
C GLY A 258 -11.37 -24.62 -19.67
N ALA A 259 -11.06 -23.81 -18.67
CA ALA A 259 -12.06 -23.10 -17.88
C ALA A 259 -12.40 -21.73 -18.49
N GLY A 260 -13.61 -21.23 -18.17
CA GLY A 260 -14.07 -19.89 -18.56
C GLY A 260 -14.90 -19.27 -17.46
N ILE A 261 -14.93 -17.93 -17.42
CA ILE A 261 -15.73 -17.16 -16.49
C ILE A 261 -16.91 -16.52 -17.21
N GLU A 262 -18.08 -16.63 -16.62
CA GLU A 262 -19.31 -15.94 -17.03
C GLU A 262 -19.85 -15.15 -15.86
N ILE A 263 -20.38 -13.95 -16.10
CA ILE A 263 -21.11 -13.19 -15.10
C ILE A 263 -22.60 -13.28 -15.40
N ARG A 264 -23.33 -13.94 -14.52
CA ARG A 264 -24.78 -13.99 -14.60
C ARG A 264 -25.35 -12.70 -14.05
N VAL A 265 -26.14 -12.01 -14.87
CA VAL A 265 -26.87 -10.80 -14.47
C VAL A 265 -28.33 -11.16 -14.19
N ASN A 266 -28.76 -10.89 -12.98
CA ASN A 266 -30.14 -11.11 -12.54
C ASN A 266 -30.67 -9.82 -11.89
N GLY A 267 -31.33 -8.99 -12.72
CA GLY A 267 -31.71 -7.64 -12.32
C GLY A 267 -30.46 -6.76 -12.08
N ASP A 268 -30.33 -6.25 -10.87
CA ASP A 268 -29.17 -5.47 -10.42
C ASP A 268 -28.09 -6.31 -9.73
N ARG A 269 -28.25 -7.65 -9.67
CA ARG A 269 -27.34 -8.57 -9.03
C ARG A 269 -26.46 -9.30 -10.05
N PHE A 270 -25.15 -9.31 -9.76
CA PHE A 270 -24.14 -10.00 -10.53
C PHE A 270 -23.59 -11.18 -9.73
N GLU A 271 -23.47 -12.33 -10.39
CA GLU A 271 -22.93 -13.55 -9.82
C GLU A 271 -21.84 -14.13 -10.73
N THR A 272 -20.72 -14.50 -10.14
CA THR A 272 -19.62 -15.14 -10.87
C THR A 272 -19.91 -16.63 -11.05
N LEU A 273 -19.86 -17.10 -12.29
CA LEU A 273 -19.94 -18.49 -12.70
C LEU A 273 -18.64 -18.93 -13.34
N MET A 274 -18.22 -20.16 -13.08
CA MET A 274 -17.05 -20.76 -13.69
C MET A 274 -17.43 -22.03 -14.44
N HIS A 275 -17.18 -22.03 -15.74
CA HIS A 275 -17.24 -23.23 -16.57
C HIS A 275 -15.93 -23.99 -16.44
N GLN A 276 -16.01 -25.30 -16.19
CA GLN A 276 -14.84 -26.17 -16.10
C GLN A 276 -14.98 -27.35 -17.03
N HIS A 277 -13.89 -27.79 -17.62
CA HIS A 277 -13.89 -28.96 -18.48
C HIS A 277 -14.44 -30.19 -17.73
N GLY A 278 -15.33 -30.94 -18.38
CA GLY A 278 -15.93 -32.14 -17.82
C GLY A 278 -17.17 -31.92 -16.92
N LEU A 279 -17.54 -30.66 -16.63
CA LEU A 279 -18.77 -30.36 -15.90
C LEU A 279 -19.90 -29.97 -16.86
N LEU A 280 -21.11 -30.49 -16.56
CA LEU A 280 -22.31 -30.26 -17.39
C LEU A 280 -22.98 -28.91 -17.11
N ARG A 281 -22.65 -28.25 -16.00
CA ARG A 281 -23.13 -26.92 -15.67
C ARG A 281 -21.99 -26.09 -15.08
N PRO A 282 -22.08 -24.77 -15.15
CA PRO A 282 -21.13 -23.91 -14.44
C PRO A 282 -21.27 -24.05 -12.92
N LEU A 283 -20.18 -23.82 -12.22
CA LEU A 283 -20.15 -23.67 -10.76
C LEU A 283 -20.36 -22.20 -10.41
N THR A 284 -21.17 -21.95 -9.39
CA THR A 284 -21.31 -20.62 -8.80
C THR A 284 -20.08 -20.30 -7.94
N ALA A 285 -19.84 -19.02 -7.65
CA ALA A 285 -18.75 -18.61 -6.74
C ALA A 285 -18.84 -19.29 -5.36
N ALA A 286 -20.07 -19.62 -4.90
CA ALA A 286 -20.30 -20.35 -3.66
C ALA A 286 -19.75 -21.79 -3.68
N GLU A 287 -19.67 -22.41 -4.85
CA GLU A 287 -19.20 -23.79 -5.04
C GLU A 287 -17.70 -23.89 -5.35
N LEU A 288 -17.03 -22.76 -5.63
CA LEU A 288 -15.60 -22.75 -5.93
C LEU A 288 -14.76 -23.08 -4.70
N SER A 289 -13.62 -23.74 -4.92
CA SER A 289 -12.60 -23.89 -3.87
C SER A 289 -12.05 -22.54 -3.44
N ASP A 290 -11.52 -22.47 -2.21
CA ASP A 290 -10.90 -21.24 -1.70
C ASP A 290 -9.75 -20.75 -2.58
N GLY A 291 -8.90 -21.66 -3.05
CA GLY A 291 -7.79 -21.33 -3.95
C GLY A 291 -8.27 -20.81 -5.31
N THR A 292 -9.31 -21.41 -5.89
CA THR A 292 -9.90 -20.96 -7.16
C THR A 292 -10.49 -19.56 -7.02
N LEU A 293 -11.32 -19.33 -5.98
CA LEU A 293 -11.93 -18.03 -5.74
C LEU A 293 -10.86 -16.95 -5.50
N ARG A 294 -9.84 -17.26 -4.72
CA ARG A 294 -8.73 -16.34 -4.45
C ARG A 294 -7.94 -16.02 -5.71
N TYR A 295 -7.74 -16.99 -6.59
CA TYR A 295 -7.06 -16.74 -7.85
C TYR A 295 -7.88 -15.82 -8.77
N LEU A 296 -9.21 -15.97 -8.83
CA LEU A 296 -10.09 -15.05 -9.57
C LEU A 296 -10.03 -13.62 -9.00
N LEU A 297 -9.92 -13.47 -7.69
CA LEU A 297 -9.71 -12.17 -7.04
C LEU A 297 -8.37 -11.54 -7.47
N TRP A 298 -7.29 -12.34 -7.59
CA TRP A 298 -6.02 -11.86 -8.13
C TRP A 298 -6.12 -11.45 -9.60
N ILE A 299 -6.84 -12.20 -10.43
CA ILE A 299 -7.10 -11.80 -11.81
C ILE A 299 -7.79 -10.43 -11.86
N ALA A 300 -8.88 -10.26 -11.09
CA ALA A 300 -9.62 -9.01 -11.04
C ALA A 300 -8.80 -7.83 -10.51
N ALA A 301 -7.92 -8.06 -9.54
CA ALA A 301 -7.04 -7.05 -8.98
C ALA A 301 -5.95 -6.61 -9.97
N LEU A 302 -5.39 -7.54 -10.75
CA LEU A 302 -4.21 -7.32 -11.59
C LEU A 302 -4.54 -6.94 -13.04
N LEU A 303 -5.73 -7.31 -13.55
CA LEU A 303 -6.20 -6.92 -14.89
C LEU A 303 -7.15 -5.71 -14.87
N THR A 304 -7.08 -4.90 -13.83
CA THR A 304 -7.95 -3.73 -13.66
C THR A 304 -7.90 -2.77 -14.86
N PRO A 305 -9.06 -2.30 -15.39
CA PRO A 305 -9.11 -1.36 -16.51
C PRO A 305 -8.51 0.02 -16.22
N ARG A 306 -8.39 0.38 -14.93
CA ARG A 306 -7.70 1.60 -14.48
C ARG A 306 -6.52 1.24 -13.58
N PRO A 307 -5.36 0.92 -14.18
CA PRO A 307 -4.18 0.55 -13.40
C PRO A 307 -3.79 1.66 -12.42
N PRO A 308 -3.70 1.37 -11.11
CA PRO A 308 -3.24 2.33 -10.13
C PRO A 308 -1.75 2.62 -10.32
N ALA A 309 -1.27 3.77 -9.82
CA ALA A 309 0.15 4.10 -9.88
C ALA A 309 1.03 3.06 -9.15
N LEU A 310 0.50 2.47 -8.09
CA LEU A 310 1.18 1.47 -7.27
C LEU A 310 0.20 0.37 -6.82
N LEU A 311 0.64 -0.88 -6.99
CA LEU A 311 0.02 -2.09 -6.44
C LEU A 311 0.97 -2.70 -5.40
N VAL A 312 0.49 -2.94 -4.20
CA VAL A 312 1.25 -3.64 -3.16
C VAL A 312 0.50 -4.92 -2.77
N LEU A 313 1.13 -6.05 -3.05
CA LEU A 313 0.58 -7.39 -2.82
C LEU A 313 1.28 -8.01 -1.62
N ASN A 314 0.53 -8.43 -0.62
CA ASN A 314 1.07 -9.11 0.56
C ASN A 314 0.74 -10.59 0.52
N GLU A 315 1.78 -11.41 0.45
CA GLU A 315 1.71 -12.87 0.44
C GLU A 315 0.66 -13.43 -0.57
N PRO A 316 0.73 -13.00 -1.86
CA PRO A 316 -0.28 -13.39 -2.85
C PRO A 316 -0.30 -14.89 -3.12
N GLU A 317 0.79 -15.59 -2.82
CA GLU A 317 0.94 -17.05 -2.91
C GLU A 317 0.16 -17.82 -1.83
N THR A 318 -0.21 -17.16 -0.73
CA THR A 318 -0.82 -17.82 0.44
C THR A 318 -2.13 -18.51 0.08
N SER A 319 -2.24 -19.79 0.44
CA SER A 319 -3.41 -20.66 0.19
C SER A 319 -3.71 -20.94 -1.28
N LEU A 320 -2.77 -20.69 -2.19
CA LEU A 320 -2.84 -21.16 -3.56
C LEU A 320 -2.14 -22.52 -3.70
N HIS A 321 -2.66 -23.36 -4.61
CA HIS A 321 -1.95 -24.58 -4.98
C HIS A 321 -0.63 -24.22 -5.69
N PRO A 322 0.47 -24.94 -5.46
CA PRO A 322 1.76 -24.65 -6.09
C PRO A 322 1.70 -24.54 -7.62
N ASP A 323 0.83 -25.31 -8.29
CA ASP A 323 0.67 -25.27 -9.75
C ASP A 323 0.12 -23.95 -10.27
N LEU A 324 -0.54 -23.13 -9.43
CA LEU A 324 -1.03 -21.80 -9.77
C LEU A 324 0.04 -20.71 -9.67
N LEU A 325 1.14 -20.96 -8.98
CA LEU A 325 2.17 -19.95 -8.74
C LEU A 325 2.85 -19.47 -10.03
N PRO A 326 3.16 -20.33 -11.03
CA PRO A 326 3.72 -19.85 -12.30
C PRO A 326 2.76 -18.94 -13.05
N ALA A 327 1.46 -19.26 -13.09
CA ALA A 327 0.44 -18.43 -13.72
C ALA A 327 0.28 -17.08 -12.99
N LEU A 328 0.27 -17.10 -11.65
CA LEU A 328 0.25 -15.88 -10.83
C LEU A 328 1.48 -15.00 -11.11
N GLY A 329 2.67 -15.59 -11.23
CA GLY A 329 3.90 -14.86 -11.55
C GLY A 329 3.81 -14.15 -12.91
N ARG A 330 3.26 -14.81 -13.95
CA ARG A 330 3.01 -14.20 -15.27
C ARG A 330 2.00 -13.05 -15.18
N LEU A 331 0.92 -13.23 -14.45
CA LEU A 331 -0.11 -12.22 -14.24
C LEU A 331 0.44 -10.97 -13.52
N ILE A 332 1.25 -11.15 -12.48
CA ILE A 332 1.95 -10.06 -11.78
C ILE A 332 2.92 -9.34 -12.74
N ALA A 333 3.69 -10.07 -13.52
CA ALA A 333 4.62 -9.49 -14.49
C ALA A 333 3.87 -8.69 -15.59
N GLN A 334 2.68 -9.15 -16.00
CA GLN A 334 1.81 -8.41 -16.91
C GLN A 334 1.31 -7.10 -16.30
N ALA A 335 0.79 -7.15 -15.06
CA ALA A 335 0.33 -5.96 -14.34
C ALA A 335 1.46 -4.93 -14.14
N ALA A 336 2.70 -5.39 -13.94
CA ALA A 336 3.88 -4.54 -13.78
C ALA A 336 4.25 -3.73 -15.04
N ARG A 337 3.65 -4.01 -16.18
CA ARG A 337 3.82 -3.18 -17.40
C ARG A 337 3.06 -1.86 -17.32
N GLN A 338 1.98 -1.81 -16.55
CA GLN A 338 1.08 -0.64 -16.44
C GLN A 338 1.13 0.02 -15.06
N SER A 339 1.32 -0.76 -13.99
CA SER A 339 1.46 -0.28 -12.61
C SER A 339 2.87 -0.54 -12.10
N GLN A 340 3.34 0.22 -11.11
CA GLN A 340 4.46 -0.23 -10.29
C GLN A 340 3.93 -1.27 -9.30
N VAL A 341 4.58 -2.43 -9.22
CA VAL A 341 4.13 -3.55 -8.38
C VAL A 341 5.18 -3.89 -7.34
N ILE A 342 4.77 -3.97 -6.09
CA ILE A 342 5.59 -4.47 -4.97
C ILE A 342 4.91 -5.69 -4.41
N VAL A 343 5.65 -6.80 -4.39
CA VAL A 343 5.20 -8.08 -3.82
C VAL A 343 5.98 -8.33 -2.54
N VAL A 344 5.27 -8.48 -1.44
CA VAL A 344 5.84 -8.96 -0.17
C VAL A 344 5.51 -10.44 -0.07
N SER A 345 6.53 -11.29 -0.08
CA SER A 345 6.36 -12.75 -0.18
C SER A 345 7.26 -13.47 0.82
N THR A 346 6.79 -14.61 1.29
CA THR A 346 7.62 -15.53 2.06
C THR A 346 8.19 -16.57 1.10
N PRO A 347 9.52 -16.72 1.00
CA PRO A 347 10.09 -17.71 0.10
C PRO A 347 9.60 -19.09 0.52
N PRO A 348 9.32 -19.99 -0.45
CA PRO A 348 9.06 -21.39 -0.13
C PRO A 348 10.25 -21.95 0.64
N GLY A 349 9.98 -22.65 1.73
CA GLY A 349 10.99 -23.27 2.58
C GLY A 349 11.72 -24.41 1.89
#